data_aff61d073da793c5da0210d061c195e5
#
_entry.id   aff61d073da793c5da0210d061c195e5
#
_cell.length_a   1.000
_cell.length_b   1.000
_cell.length_c   1.000
_cell.angle_alpha   90.00
_cell.angle_beta   90.00
_cell.angle_gamma   90.00
#
_symmetry.space_group_name_H-M   'P 1'
#
loop_
_entity.id
_entity.type
_entity.pdbx_description
1 polymer ?
#
loop_
_entity_poly.entity_id
_entity_poly.type
_entity_poly.pdbx_seq_one_letter_code
_entity_poly.pdbx_strand_id
1 'polypeptide(L)'
;MFKFKTPSQKTREIMSKVASGEINGADFEESCIEKIKKLTDHEEAKITSSGNNSIFIALSAIEGDIIIPDQGGWHGFKQIAKFLNKNIITLKTDLGLINPDYMDELDISEDSALIYTSFAGYCAEQDAKAISKYCRNNGIITIEDASAGIGDAENRLGKCSDIILASTGSPKIINVGSGGFIASNDGEIFKKTTMPQKLSKASEIIYGGMDCELDNTKNNLQLTLDATEYIKKHLSNTLHSDKRGVNVIIPHEDAKSIGWNLKQNLKTDKSGFITTCPNYNRVKTKAVAIEIKNLDYSCLEKENLDKIIEEIEISNLQ
;
A
#
# COMPACT_ATOMS: atom_id res chain seq x y z
N MET A 1 2.48 25.75 -4.55
CA MET A 1 1.43 24.90 -3.93
C MET A 1 1.55 23.50 -4.49
N PHE A 2 1.73 22.53 -3.63
CA PHE A 2 1.82 21.11 -4.04
C PHE A 2 0.45 20.58 -4.45
N LYS A 3 0.45 19.66 -5.43
CA LYS A 3 -0.76 19.00 -5.91
C LYS A 3 -0.88 17.61 -5.30
N PHE A 4 -2.08 17.23 -4.93
CA PHE A 4 -2.38 15.87 -4.49
C PHE A 4 -2.59 14.96 -5.71
N LYS A 5 -2.10 13.73 -5.63
CA LYS A 5 -2.18 12.76 -6.72
C LYS A 5 -3.62 12.47 -7.13
N THR A 6 -3.89 12.56 -8.42
CA THR A 6 -5.18 12.21 -9.04
C THR A 6 -4.95 11.23 -10.18
N PRO A 7 -5.97 10.49 -10.65
CA PRO A 7 -5.85 9.68 -11.86
C PRO A 7 -5.32 10.51 -13.04
N SER A 8 -4.50 9.93 -13.89
CA SER A 8 -3.94 10.62 -15.06
C SER A 8 -5.03 11.18 -15.97
N GLN A 9 -4.71 12.17 -16.79
CA GLN A 9 -5.68 12.72 -17.74
C GLN A 9 -6.19 11.62 -18.68
N LYS A 10 -5.30 10.79 -19.22
CA LYS A 10 -5.64 9.66 -20.08
C LYS A 10 -6.59 8.69 -19.40
N THR A 11 -6.32 8.37 -18.12
CA THR A 11 -7.19 7.50 -17.31
C THR A 11 -8.60 8.08 -17.17
N ARG A 12 -8.71 9.36 -16.82
CA ARG A 12 -10.00 10.04 -16.70
C ARG A 12 -10.78 10.09 -18.02
N GLU A 13 -10.09 10.30 -19.13
CA GLU A 13 -10.69 10.30 -20.47
C GLU A 13 -11.26 8.92 -20.84
N ILE A 14 -10.49 7.85 -20.61
CA ILE A 14 -10.98 6.47 -20.85
C ILE A 14 -12.16 6.15 -19.95
N MET A 15 -12.07 6.46 -18.65
CA MET A 15 -13.18 6.24 -17.72
C MET A 15 -14.44 7.01 -18.13
N SER A 16 -14.30 8.24 -18.63
CA SER A 16 -15.43 9.03 -19.14
C SER A 16 -16.08 8.39 -20.36
N LYS A 17 -15.29 7.87 -21.29
CA LYS A 17 -15.78 7.18 -22.48
C LYS A 17 -16.48 5.87 -22.16
N VAL A 18 -15.98 5.12 -21.18
CA VAL A 18 -16.69 3.93 -20.68
C VAL A 18 -18.00 4.32 -20.00
N ALA A 19 -17.98 5.36 -19.16
CA ALA A 19 -19.19 5.83 -18.45
C ALA A 19 -20.28 6.36 -19.40
N SER A 20 -19.89 6.95 -20.54
CA SER A 20 -20.83 7.42 -21.57
C SER A 20 -21.32 6.33 -22.54
N GLY A 21 -20.75 5.12 -22.45
CA GLY A 21 -21.04 4.02 -23.37
C GLY A 21 -20.36 4.16 -24.74
N GLU A 22 -19.44 5.11 -24.92
CA GLU A 22 -18.65 5.26 -26.16
C GLU A 22 -17.69 4.08 -26.36
N ILE A 23 -17.16 3.53 -25.25
CA ILE A 23 -16.27 2.36 -25.22
C ILE A 23 -16.89 1.31 -24.28
N ASN A 24 -16.87 0.04 -24.69
CA ASN A 24 -17.27 -1.07 -23.85
C ASN A 24 -16.16 -1.35 -22.80
N GLY A 25 -16.45 -1.11 -21.53
CA GLY A 25 -15.47 -1.30 -20.45
C GLY A 25 -15.12 -2.76 -20.18
N ALA A 26 -16.02 -3.70 -20.50
CA ALA A 26 -15.75 -5.14 -20.35
C ALA A 26 -14.56 -5.61 -21.19
N ASP A 27 -14.26 -4.95 -22.31
CA ASP A 27 -13.13 -5.30 -23.19
C ASP A 27 -11.75 -5.11 -22.51
N PHE A 28 -11.69 -4.36 -21.39
CA PHE A 28 -10.46 -4.15 -20.62
C PHE A 28 -10.24 -5.19 -19.52
N GLU A 29 -11.24 -5.99 -19.15
CA GLU A 29 -11.16 -6.90 -17.99
C GLU A 29 -10.02 -7.92 -18.14
N GLU A 30 -9.97 -8.61 -19.28
CA GLU A 30 -8.95 -9.62 -19.56
C GLU A 30 -7.53 -9.01 -19.60
N SER A 31 -7.36 -7.86 -20.28
CA SER A 31 -6.10 -7.15 -20.32
C SER A 31 -5.61 -6.73 -18.92
N CYS A 32 -6.49 -6.22 -18.08
CA CYS A 32 -6.17 -5.90 -16.69
C CYS A 32 -5.70 -7.12 -15.92
N ILE A 33 -6.42 -8.25 -16.01
CA ILE A 33 -6.08 -9.50 -15.33
C ILE A 33 -4.69 -9.96 -15.74
N GLU A 34 -4.40 -10.00 -17.03
CA GLU A 34 -3.08 -10.43 -17.54
C GLU A 34 -1.95 -9.48 -17.10
N LYS A 35 -2.19 -8.16 -17.07
CA LYS A 35 -1.22 -7.19 -16.55
C LYS A 35 -0.99 -7.38 -15.04
N ILE A 36 -2.03 -7.66 -14.25
CA ILE A 36 -1.91 -7.93 -12.81
C ILE A 36 -1.13 -9.22 -12.58
N LYS A 37 -1.45 -10.31 -13.26
CA LYS A 37 -0.73 -11.59 -13.19
C LYS A 37 0.76 -11.38 -13.48
N LYS A 38 1.10 -10.62 -14.51
CA LYS A 38 2.49 -10.29 -14.86
C LYS A 38 3.19 -9.44 -13.81
N LEU A 39 2.48 -8.50 -13.17
CA LEU A 39 3.04 -7.64 -12.14
C LEU A 39 3.31 -8.41 -10.83
N THR A 40 2.41 -9.34 -10.48
CA THR A 40 2.47 -10.10 -9.22
C THR A 40 3.21 -11.43 -9.34
N ASP A 41 3.43 -11.92 -10.57
CA ASP A 41 3.96 -13.26 -10.85
C ASP A 41 3.05 -14.38 -10.30
N HIS A 42 1.73 -14.16 -10.38
CA HIS A 42 0.69 -15.10 -9.94
C HIS A 42 -0.17 -15.58 -11.10
N GLU A 43 -0.70 -16.81 -10.98
CA GLU A 43 -1.46 -17.46 -12.07
C GLU A 43 -2.90 -16.98 -12.17
N GLU A 44 -3.51 -16.62 -11.04
CA GLU A 44 -4.89 -16.12 -11.00
C GLU A 44 -4.99 -14.73 -10.39
N ALA A 45 -5.88 -13.90 -10.93
CA ALA A 45 -6.19 -12.58 -10.40
C ALA A 45 -7.67 -12.24 -10.55
N LYS A 46 -8.18 -11.38 -9.65
CA LYS A 46 -9.53 -10.83 -9.69
C LYS A 46 -9.50 -9.33 -9.40
N ILE A 47 -10.26 -8.57 -10.17
CA ILE A 47 -10.43 -7.14 -9.96
C ILE A 47 -11.60 -6.92 -9.00
N THR A 48 -11.44 -6.01 -8.06
CA THR A 48 -12.40 -5.71 -7.02
C THR A 48 -12.79 -4.24 -7.02
N SER A 49 -13.93 -3.92 -6.42
CA SER A 49 -14.42 -2.54 -6.31
C SER A 49 -13.62 -1.66 -5.34
N SER A 50 -12.75 -2.24 -4.50
CA SER A 50 -11.83 -1.52 -3.60
C SER A 50 -10.76 -2.44 -3.02
N GLY A 51 -9.64 -1.87 -2.55
CA GLY A 51 -8.62 -2.62 -1.81
C GLY A 51 -9.17 -3.28 -0.52
N ASN A 52 -10.11 -2.65 0.18
CA ASN A 52 -10.77 -3.28 1.33
C ASN A 52 -11.56 -4.53 0.93
N ASN A 53 -12.18 -4.54 -0.24
CA ASN A 53 -12.85 -5.73 -0.75
C ASN A 53 -11.85 -6.83 -1.15
N SER A 54 -10.65 -6.47 -1.63
CA SER A 54 -9.56 -7.44 -1.84
C SER A 54 -9.14 -8.08 -0.51
N ILE A 55 -8.98 -7.28 0.55
CA ILE A 55 -8.69 -7.76 1.91
C ILE A 55 -9.83 -8.65 2.43
N PHE A 56 -11.07 -8.25 2.21
CA PHE A 56 -12.25 -9.03 2.62
C PHE A 56 -12.28 -10.41 1.96
N ILE A 57 -12.01 -10.48 0.65
CA ILE A 57 -11.91 -11.76 -0.07
C ILE A 57 -10.77 -12.60 0.50
N ALA A 58 -9.55 -12.04 0.65
CA ALA A 58 -8.40 -12.75 1.16
C ALA A 58 -8.67 -13.33 2.56
N LEU A 59 -9.13 -12.50 3.51
CA LEU A 59 -9.40 -12.94 4.88
C LEU A 59 -10.59 -13.89 5.00
N SER A 60 -11.54 -13.85 4.07
CA SER A 60 -12.65 -14.82 4.03
C SER A 60 -12.21 -16.23 3.66
N ALA A 61 -11.06 -16.38 2.99
CA ALA A 61 -10.50 -17.69 2.61
C ALA A 61 -9.72 -18.35 3.75
N ILE A 62 -9.28 -17.59 4.75
CA ILE A 62 -8.44 -18.09 5.86
C ILE A 62 -9.33 -18.74 6.91
N GLU A 63 -8.96 -19.92 7.35
CA GLU A 63 -9.72 -20.66 8.38
C GLU A 63 -9.17 -20.39 9.79
N GLY A 64 -7.85 -20.28 9.93
CA GLY A 64 -7.15 -20.02 11.18
C GLY A 64 -7.12 -18.55 11.62
N ASP A 65 -6.13 -18.22 12.42
CA ASP A 65 -5.92 -16.90 13.00
C ASP A 65 -5.39 -15.90 11.98
N ILE A 66 -5.65 -14.61 12.20
CA ILE A 66 -5.08 -13.54 11.41
C ILE A 66 -3.99 -12.83 12.22
N ILE A 67 -2.75 -12.99 11.79
CA ILE A 67 -1.58 -12.34 12.38
C ILE A 67 -1.45 -10.96 11.74
N ILE A 68 -1.39 -9.92 12.58
CA ILE A 68 -1.36 -8.52 12.14
C ILE A 68 -0.23 -7.80 12.87
N PRO A 69 0.65 -7.04 12.17
CA PRO A 69 1.66 -6.19 12.80
C PRO A 69 1.04 -5.25 13.83
N ASP A 70 1.73 -5.01 14.93
CA ASP A 70 1.26 -4.12 16.00
C ASP A 70 1.16 -2.66 15.55
N GLN A 71 1.93 -2.26 14.53
CA GLN A 71 1.94 -0.95 13.88
C GLN A 71 2.45 -1.04 12.44
N GLY A 72 2.33 0.05 11.67
CA GLY A 72 2.86 0.12 10.31
C GLY A 72 2.00 -0.57 9.25
N GLY A 73 0.83 -1.09 9.63
CA GLY A 73 -0.12 -1.75 8.74
C GLY A 73 -1.29 -0.85 8.32
N TRP A 74 -2.36 -1.46 7.82
CA TRP A 74 -3.61 -0.79 7.48
C TRP A 74 -4.73 -1.11 8.49
N HIS A 75 -5.48 -0.10 8.94
CA HIS A 75 -6.59 -0.30 9.88
C HIS A 75 -7.63 -1.32 9.42
N GLY A 76 -7.85 -1.39 8.10
CA GLY A 76 -8.79 -2.32 7.50
C GLY A 76 -8.49 -3.79 7.82
N PHE A 77 -7.23 -4.16 8.04
CA PHE A 77 -6.87 -5.54 8.43
C PHE A 77 -7.61 -5.97 9.69
N LYS A 78 -7.51 -5.17 10.75
CA LYS A 78 -8.19 -5.43 12.02
C LYS A 78 -9.71 -5.35 11.92
N GLN A 79 -10.22 -4.36 11.18
CA GLN A 79 -11.66 -4.12 11.08
C GLN A 79 -12.34 -5.27 10.32
N ILE A 80 -11.75 -5.71 9.21
CA ILE A 80 -12.30 -6.78 8.38
C ILE A 80 -12.16 -8.13 9.08
N ALA A 81 -11.01 -8.42 9.71
CA ALA A 81 -10.83 -9.64 10.49
C ALA A 81 -11.88 -9.76 11.60
N LYS A 82 -12.13 -8.67 12.35
CA LYS A 82 -13.20 -8.61 13.37
C LYS A 82 -14.60 -8.81 12.78
N PHE A 83 -14.88 -8.19 11.64
CA PHE A 83 -16.18 -8.35 10.96
C PHE A 83 -16.42 -9.80 10.53
N LEU A 84 -15.34 -10.51 10.15
CA LEU A 84 -15.36 -11.94 9.81
C LEU A 84 -15.31 -12.86 11.04
N ASN A 85 -15.36 -12.32 12.26
CA ASN A 85 -15.21 -13.07 13.53
C ASN A 85 -13.92 -13.89 13.61
N LYS A 86 -12.83 -13.43 12.97
CA LYS A 86 -11.51 -14.07 13.04
C LYS A 86 -10.82 -13.73 14.36
N ASN A 87 -10.11 -14.69 14.94
CA ASN A 87 -9.16 -14.40 16.00
C ASN A 87 -7.98 -13.60 15.45
N ILE A 88 -7.48 -12.63 16.22
CA ILE A 88 -6.41 -11.74 15.80
C ILE A 88 -5.22 -11.89 16.73
N ILE A 89 -4.11 -12.31 16.18
CA ILE A 89 -2.81 -12.35 16.85
C ILE A 89 -2.02 -11.09 16.47
N THR A 90 -1.52 -10.36 17.47
CA THR A 90 -0.73 -9.16 17.21
C THR A 90 0.75 -9.50 17.20
N LEU A 91 1.41 -9.35 16.06
CA LEU A 91 2.85 -9.52 15.91
C LEU A 91 3.58 -8.25 16.31
N LYS A 92 4.52 -8.34 17.24
CA LYS A 92 5.43 -7.26 17.61
C LYS A 92 6.36 -6.94 16.44
N THR A 93 6.64 -5.66 16.21
CA THR A 93 7.50 -5.20 15.12
C THR A 93 8.52 -4.18 15.60
N ASP A 94 9.60 -4.01 14.84
CA ASP A 94 10.52 -2.90 15.03
C ASP A 94 10.01 -1.68 14.23
N LEU A 95 9.24 -0.81 14.90
CA LEU A 95 8.61 0.37 14.30
C LEU A 95 7.89 0.04 12.97
N GLY A 96 7.20 -1.11 12.94
CA GLY A 96 6.45 -1.61 11.80
C GLY A 96 7.20 -2.65 10.95
N LEU A 97 8.53 -2.73 11.02
CA LEU A 97 9.30 -3.79 10.34
C LEU A 97 9.10 -5.14 11.03
N ILE A 98 8.74 -6.12 10.24
CA ILE A 98 8.54 -7.50 10.70
C ILE A 98 9.90 -8.19 10.80
N ASN A 99 10.23 -8.69 12.01
CA ASN A 99 11.22 -9.73 12.17
C ASN A 99 10.48 -11.08 12.26
N PRO A 100 10.66 -11.99 11.27
CA PRO A 100 9.96 -13.27 11.28
C PRO A 100 10.19 -14.11 12.55
N ASP A 101 11.35 -14.02 13.18
CA ASP A 101 11.68 -14.78 14.39
C ASP A 101 10.77 -14.44 15.59
N TYR A 102 10.11 -13.26 15.57
CA TYR A 102 9.15 -12.92 16.62
C TYR A 102 7.86 -13.73 16.57
N MET A 103 7.62 -14.45 15.47
CA MET A 103 6.49 -15.36 15.35
C MET A 103 6.72 -16.69 16.09
N ASP A 104 7.97 -17.05 16.43
CA ASP A 104 8.27 -18.26 17.20
C ASP A 104 7.69 -18.22 18.64
N GLU A 105 7.42 -17.01 19.15
CA GLU A 105 6.84 -16.80 20.47
C GLU A 105 5.31 -16.80 20.48
N LEU A 106 4.66 -16.92 19.31
CA LEU A 106 3.22 -16.82 19.16
C LEU A 106 2.58 -18.20 19.13
N ASP A 107 1.46 -18.35 19.83
CA ASP A 107 0.58 -19.52 19.70
C ASP A 107 -0.31 -19.34 18.47
N ILE A 108 0.08 -19.93 17.35
CA ILE A 108 -0.53 -19.78 16.04
C ILE A 108 -1.24 -21.07 15.67
N SER A 109 -2.55 -21.00 15.39
CA SER A 109 -3.33 -22.15 14.93
C SER A 109 -2.95 -22.56 13.50
N GLU A 110 -3.31 -23.78 13.11
CA GLU A 110 -3.20 -24.23 11.71
C GLU A 110 -4.02 -23.34 10.78
N ASP A 111 -3.65 -23.28 9.50
CA ASP A 111 -4.31 -22.50 8.44
C ASP A 111 -4.43 -20.98 8.74
N SER A 112 -3.52 -20.47 9.57
CA SER A 112 -3.42 -19.04 9.89
C SER A 112 -2.73 -18.25 8.77
N ALA A 113 -2.96 -16.93 8.76
CA ALA A 113 -2.33 -16.04 7.80
C ALA A 113 -1.71 -14.80 8.44
N LEU A 114 -0.54 -14.40 7.96
CA LEU A 114 0.06 -13.10 8.24
C LEU A 114 -0.34 -12.11 7.14
N ILE A 115 -1.00 -10.99 7.52
CA ILE A 115 -1.29 -9.90 6.62
C ILE A 115 -0.45 -8.66 6.97
N TYR A 116 0.23 -8.09 5.97
CA TYR A 116 1.11 -6.94 6.15
C TYR A 116 1.12 -6.03 4.91
N THR A 117 1.66 -4.80 5.04
CA THR A 117 1.88 -3.88 3.93
C THR A 117 3.31 -4.00 3.40
N SER A 118 3.53 -3.86 2.10
CA SER A 118 4.87 -3.87 1.47
C SER A 118 5.87 -2.94 2.14
N PHE A 119 5.40 -1.79 2.61
CA PHE A 119 6.20 -0.82 3.36
C PHE A 119 5.62 -0.62 4.76
N ALA A 120 6.39 -0.92 5.79
CA ALA A 120 6.06 -0.64 7.19
C ALA A 120 5.82 0.87 7.37
N GLY A 121 4.61 1.26 7.83
CA GLY A 121 4.25 2.66 7.99
C GLY A 121 4.42 3.53 6.73
N TYR A 122 4.62 2.90 5.58
CA TYR A 122 4.99 3.48 4.29
C TYR A 122 6.41 4.07 4.23
N CYS A 123 7.20 3.99 5.31
CA CYS A 123 8.55 4.55 5.36
C CYS A 123 9.68 3.52 5.22
N ALA A 124 9.39 2.24 5.38
CA ALA A 124 10.41 1.19 5.37
C ALA A 124 9.95 -0.07 4.63
N GLU A 125 10.74 -0.51 3.66
CA GLU A 125 10.52 -1.75 2.92
C GLU A 125 10.59 -2.96 3.84
N GLN A 126 9.58 -3.84 3.75
CA GLN A 126 9.60 -5.16 4.38
C GLN A 126 10.50 -6.12 3.60
N ASP A 127 11.16 -7.03 4.30
CA ASP A 127 11.80 -8.17 3.65
C ASP A 127 10.76 -9.25 3.32
N ALA A 128 9.94 -8.98 2.28
CA ALA A 128 8.86 -9.86 1.86
C ALA A 128 9.35 -11.28 1.56
N LYS A 129 10.58 -11.42 1.05
CA LYS A 129 11.18 -12.73 0.74
C LYS A 129 11.50 -13.53 2.02
N ALA A 130 12.10 -12.88 3.02
CA ALA A 130 12.38 -13.54 4.30
C ALA A 130 11.09 -13.88 5.04
N ILE A 131 10.12 -12.96 5.06
CA ILE A 131 8.79 -13.17 5.64
C ILE A 131 8.10 -14.38 5.00
N SER A 132 7.99 -14.40 3.66
CA SER A 132 7.34 -15.52 2.94
C SER A 132 8.06 -16.84 3.13
N LYS A 133 9.40 -16.84 3.16
CA LYS A 133 10.18 -18.05 3.41
C LYS A 133 9.90 -18.62 4.81
N TYR A 134 9.92 -17.76 5.83
CA TYR A 134 9.62 -18.18 7.21
C TYR A 134 8.20 -18.74 7.32
N CYS A 135 7.21 -17.98 6.85
CA CYS A 135 5.80 -18.37 6.93
C CYS A 135 5.53 -19.70 6.20
N ARG A 136 6.08 -19.88 5.00
CA ARG A 136 5.95 -21.15 4.26
C ARG A 136 6.52 -22.35 5.01
N ASN A 137 7.67 -22.18 5.67
CA ASN A 137 8.29 -23.24 6.46
C ASN A 137 7.45 -23.62 7.70
N ASN A 138 6.60 -22.72 8.17
CA ASN A 138 5.75 -22.89 9.35
C ASN A 138 4.26 -23.04 9.02
N GLY A 139 3.89 -23.26 7.75
CA GLY A 139 2.49 -23.47 7.35
C GLY A 139 1.59 -22.24 7.46
N ILE A 140 2.17 -21.02 7.51
CA ILE A 140 1.44 -19.76 7.63
C ILE A 140 1.28 -19.16 6.24
N ILE A 141 0.06 -18.80 5.86
CA ILE A 141 -0.25 -18.12 4.59
C ILE A 141 0.19 -16.67 4.67
N THR A 142 0.85 -16.17 3.63
CA THR A 142 1.26 -14.76 3.55
C THR A 142 0.32 -13.95 2.66
N ILE A 143 -0.12 -12.78 3.17
CA ILE A 143 -0.96 -11.83 2.45
C ILE A 143 -0.25 -10.48 2.43
N GLU A 144 0.23 -10.05 1.27
CA GLU A 144 0.89 -8.75 1.10
C GLU A 144 -0.10 -7.71 0.53
N ASP A 145 -0.35 -6.64 1.28
CA ASP A 145 -0.97 -5.43 0.74
C ASP A 145 0.10 -4.61 0.01
N ALA A 146 0.19 -4.83 -1.29
CA ALA A 146 1.13 -4.19 -2.19
C ALA A 146 0.60 -2.84 -2.75
N SER A 147 -0.41 -2.23 -2.15
CA SER A 147 -1.00 -0.96 -2.61
C SER A 147 0.02 0.17 -2.82
N ALA A 148 1.15 0.12 -2.12
CA ALA A 148 2.24 1.09 -2.23
C ALA A 148 3.52 0.50 -2.85
N GLY A 149 3.63 -0.82 -3.00
CA GLY A 149 4.84 -1.53 -3.46
C GLY A 149 4.67 -2.26 -4.79
N ILE A 150 3.46 -2.29 -5.36
CA ILE A 150 3.21 -2.98 -6.62
C ILE A 150 4.00 -2.34 -7.78
N GLY A 151 4.61 -3.17 -8.62
CA GLY A 151 5.43 -2.73 -9.74
C GLY A 151 6.89 -2.46 -9.38
N ASP A 152 7.35 -2.93 -8.23
CA ASP A 152 8.76 -2.81 -7.83
C ASP A 152 9.71 -3.37 -8.91
N ALA A 153 10.59 -2.49 -9.45
CA ALA A 153 11.51 -2.85 -10.52
C ALA A 153 12.57 -3.87 -10.08
N GLU A 154 12.89 -3.91 -8.79
CA GLU A 154 13.83 -4.86 -8.20
C GLU A 154 13.18 -6.20 -7.84
N ASN A 155 11.85 -6.34 -8.07
CA ASN A 155 11.06 -7.55 -7.79
C ASN A 155 11.14 -8.05 -6.33
N ARG A 156 11.31 -7.14 -5.38
CA ARG A 156 11.36 -7.45 -3.94
C ARG A 156 9.97 -7.44 -3.30
N LEU A 157 9.05 -6.61 -3.84
CA LEU A 157 7.71 -6.38 -3.31
C LEU A 157 6.63 -6.78 -4.32
N GLY A 158 5.45 -7.16 -3.81
CA GLY A 158 4.28 -7.50 -4.61
C GLY A 158 4.39 -8.80 -5.40
N LYS A 159 5.26 -9.75 -4.98
CA LYS A 159 5.51 -11.02 -5.69
C LYS A 159 5.75 -12.24 -4.81
N CYS A 160 6.27 -12.04 -3.59
CA CYS A 160 6.79 -13.14 -2.79
C CYS A 160 5.73 -13.85 -1.95
N SER A 161 4.64 -13.19 -1.63
CA SER A 161 3.58 -13.69 -0.75
C SER A 161 2.59 -14.59 -1.49
N ASP A 162 1.91 -15.48 -0.79
CA ASP A 162 0.94 -16.44 -1.36
C ASP A 162 -0.29 -15.72 -1.94
N ILE A 163 -0.65 -14.59 -1.32
CA ILE A 163 -1.70 -13.69 -1.80
C ILE A 163 -1.13 -12.28 -1.91
N ILE A 164 -1.27 -11.67 -3.08
CA ILE A 164 -0.97 -10.26 -3.30
C ILE A 164 -2.28 -9.52 -3.51
N LEU A 165 -2.45 -8.42 -2.81
CA LEU A 165 -3.58 -7.53 -3.04
C LEU A 165 -3.13 -6.07 -3.13
N ALA A 166 -3.91 -5.25 -3.83
CA ALA A 166 -3.66 -3.82 -3.87
C ALA A 166 -4.96 -3.03 -4.05
N SER A 167 -4.96 -1.83 -3.48
CA SER A 167 -5.95 -0.79 -3.76
C SER A 167 -5.52 0.04 -4.96
N THR A 168 -6.48 0.40 -5.81
CA THR A 168 -6.28 1.34 -6.93
C THR A 168 -7.04 2.67 -6.69
N GLY A 169 -7.46 2.91 -5.43
CA GLY A 169 -8.03 4.18 -5.00
C GLY A 169 -6.98 5.29 -4.91
N SER A 170 -7.43 6.56 -4.89
CA SER A 170 -6.50 7.69 -4.73
C SER A 170 -6.03 7.83 -3.27
N PRO A 171 -4.78 8.17 -3.05
CA PRO A 171 -3.65 8.32 -3.97
C PRO A 171 -2.74 7.09 -3.95
N LYS A 172 -2.97 6.13 -4.82
CA LYS A 172 -2.15 4.91 -4.88
C LYS A 172 -1.18 4.94 -6.07
N ILE A 173 -0.31 3.95 -6.16
CA ILE A 173 0.63 3.81 -7.29
C ILE A 173 -0.15 3.54 -8.58
N ILE A 174 -1.13 2.62 -8.53
CA ILE A 174 -2.14 2.47 -9.56
C ILE A 174 -3.32 3.36 -9.13
N ASN A 175 -3.52 4.49 -9.79
CA ASN A 175 -4.47 5.50 -9.32
C ASN A 175 -5.68 5.66 -10.24
N VAL A 176 -6.71 4.88 -10.00
CA VAL A 176 -7.99 4.94 -10.75
C VAL A 176 -9.04 5.78 -9.99
N GLY A 177 -8.78 6.09 -8.70
CA GLY A 177 -9.75 6.76 -7.84
C GLY A 177 -10.62 5.79 -7.02
N SER A 178 -10.76 4.55 -7.47
CA SER A 178 -11.44 3.45 -6.79
C SER A 178 -10.88 2.11 -7.28
N GLY A 179 -11.40 0.99 -6.77
CA GLY A 179 -10.97 -0.32 -7.22
C GLY A 179 -9.85 -0.93 -6.38
N GLY A 180 -9.49 -2.14 -6.77
CA GLY A 180 -8.43 -2.95 -6.24
C GLY A 180 -8.32 -4.27 -6.98
N PHE A 181 -7.39 -5.11 -6.56
CA PHE A 181 -7.27 -6.46 -7.07
C PHE A 181 -6.70 -7.41 -6.01
N ILE A 182 -6.87 -8.69 -6.25
CA ILE A 182 -6.26 -9.79 -5.51
C ILE A 182 -5.70 -10.79 -6.52
N ALA A 183 -4.51 -11.32 -6.25
CA ALA A 183 -3.86 -12.35 -7.04
C ALA A 183 -3.30 -13.47 -6.14
N SER A 184 -3.32 -14.71 -6.62
CA SER A 184 -2.78 -15.87 -5.92
C SER A 184 -2.45 -16.99 -6.91
N ASN A 185 -1.53 -17.88 -6.51
CA ASN A 185 -1.28 -19.15 -7.21
C ASN A 185 -2.20 -20.27 -6.69
N ASP A 186 -2.89 -20.06 -5.58
CA ASP A 186 -3.85 -21.02 -5.04
C ASP A 186 -5.28 -20.71 -5.50
N GLY A 187 -5.76 -21.43 -6.51
CA GLY A 187 -7.11 -21.31 -7.03
C GLY A 187 -8.22 -21.65 -6.02
N GLU A 188 -7.92 -22.40 -4.94
CA GLU A 188 -8.91 -22.72 -3.91
C GLU A 188 -9.39 -21.48 -3.15
N ILE A 189 -8.53 -20.45 -3.01
CA ILE A 189 -8.89 -19.15 -2.43
C ILE A 189 -10.09 -18.56 -3.17
N PHE A 190 -10.06 -18.58 -4.51
CA PHE A 190 -11.14 -18.04 -5.32
C PHE A 190 -12.38 -18.92 -5.35
N LYS A 191 -12.24 -20.26 -5.24
CA LYS A 191 -13.38 -21.16 -5.12
C LYS A 191 -14.11 -21.00 -3.78
N LYS A 192 -13.37 -20.92 -2.67
CA LYS A 192 -13.93 -20.72 -1.31
C LYS A 192 -14.62 -19.36 -1.18
N THR A 193 -14.21 -18.35 -1.91
CA THR A 193 -14.68 -16.95 -1.77
C THR A 193 -15.63 -16.48 -2.87
N THR A 194 -16.36 -17.37 -3.53
CA THR A 194 -17.28 -17.03 -4.64
C THR A 194 -18.29 -15.93 -4.27
N MET A 195 -18.87 -15.98 -3.06
CA MET A 195 -19.84 -14.96 -2.63
C MET A 195 -19.17 -13.62 -2.29
N PRO A 196 -18.09 -13.56 -1.49
CA PRO A 196 -17.28 -12.35 -1.33
C PRO A 196 -16.88 -11.70 -2.67
N GLN A 197 -16.45 -12.48 -3.68
CA GLN A 197 -16.12 -11.94 -5.00
C GLN A 197 -17.33 -11.31 -5.70
N LYS A 198 -18.49 -11.95 -5.68
CA LYS A 198 -19.71 -11.39 -6.26
C LYS A 198 -20.12 -10.06 -5.63
N LEU A 199 -20.01 -9.93 -4.31
CA LEU A 199 -20.29 -8.70 -3.57
C LEU A 199 -19.25 -7.60 -3.82
N SER A 200 -18.06 -7.98 -4.25
CA SER A 200 -16.91 -7.11 -4.44
C SER A 200 -16.62 -6.75 -5.89
N LYS A 201 -17.52 -7.08 -6.82
CA LYS A 201 -17.32 -6.87 -8.25
C LYS A 201 -17.06 -5.40 -8.58
N ALA A 202 -16.01 -5.14 -9.35
CA ALA A 202 -15.72 -3.81 -9.88
C ALA A 202 -16.64 -3.45 -11.03
N SER A 203 -16.84 -2.16 -11.28
CA SER A 203 -17.54 -1.68 -12.47
C SER A 203 -16.60 -1.64 -13.68
N GLU A 204 -17.17 -1.67 -14.87
CA GLU A 204 -16.44 -1.57 -16.14
C GLU A 204 -15.62 -0.27 -16.25
N ILE A 205 -16.08 0.81 -15.62
CA ILE A 205 -15.35 2.08 -15.58
C ILE A 205 -13.99 1.89 -14.88
N ILE A 206 -13.94 1.05 -13.82
CA ILE A 206 -12.70 0.73 -13.11
C ILE A 206 -11.77 -0.06 -14.03
N TYR A 207 -12.27 -0.99 -14.84
CA TYR A 207 -11.46 -1.77 -15.78
C TYR A 207 -10.74 -0.86 -16.77
N GLY A 208 -11.47 0.06 -17.43
CA GLY A 208 -10.87 1.01 -18.36
C GLY A 208 -9.80 1.90 -17.74
N GLY A 209 -10.05 2.42 -16.52
CA GLY A 209 -9.07 3.21 -15.78
C GLY A 209 -7.86 2.40 -15.35
N MET A 210 -8.08 1.18 -14.87
CA MET A 210 -7.03 0.30 -14.37
C MET A 210 -6.10 -0.16 -15.50
N ASP A 211 -6.64 -0.51 -16.65
CA ASP A 211 -5.84 -0.93 -17.81
C ASP A 211 -4.82 0.14 -18.21
N CYS A 212 -5.24 1.40 -18.17
CA CYS A 212 -4.36 2.54 -18.47
C CYS A 212 -3.27 2.77 -17.41
N GLU A 213 -3.61 2.68 -16.11
CA GLU A 213 -2.68 2.95 -15.01
C GLU A 213 -1.67 1.82 -14.79
N LEU A 214 -2.05 0.57 -15.07
CA LEU A 214 -1.18 -0.60 -14.93
C LEU A 214 0.10 -0.50 -15.75
N ASP A 215 0.05 0.12 -16.94
CA ASP A 215 1.22 0.29 -17.81
C ASP A 215 2.29 1.21 -17.22
N ASN A 216 1.89 2.14 -16.34
CA ASN A 216 2.79 3.13 -15.74
C ASN A 216 3.27 2.73 -14.33
N THR A 217 2.82 1.60 -13.80
CA THR A 217 3.00 1.22 -12.38
C THR A 217 4.47 1.25 -11.94
N LYS A 218 5.38 0.65 -12.75
CA LYS A 218 6.81 0.60 -12.42
C LYS A 218 7.44 1.98 -12.35
N ASN A 219 7.16 2.83 -13.34
CA ASN A 219 7.67 4.19 -13.37
C ASN A 219 7.12 5.03 -12.21
N ASN A 220 5.83 4.90 -11.92
CA ASN A 220 5.16 5.62 -10.84
C ASN A 220 5.72 5.28 -9.46
N LEU A 221 6.00 4.01 -9.21
CA LEU A 221 6.64 3.59 -7.96
C LEU A 221 8.07 4.10 -7.88
N GLN A 222 8.87 3.97 -8.96
CA GLN A 222 10.26 4.39 -8.96
C GLN A 222 10.41 5.88 -8.68
N LEU A 223 9.62 6.74 -9.33
CA LEU A 223 9.61 8.18 -9.07
C LEU A 223 9.32 8.50 -7.58
N THR A 224 8.41 7.75 -6.96
CA THR A 224 8.08 7.95 -5.55
C THR A 224 9.21 7.48 -4.63
N LEU A 225 9.86 6.36 -4.95
CA LEU A 225 11.01 5.83 -4.21
C LEU A 225 12.20 6.79 -4.29
N ASP A 226 12.54 7.26 -5.49
CA ASP A 226 13.66 8.19 -5.73
C ASP A 226 13.46 9.50 -4.96
N ALA A 227 12.25 10.06 -4.99
CA ALA A 227 11.91 11.27 -4.26
C ALA A 227 12.01 11.08 -2.73
N THR A 228 11.55 9.94 -2.23
CA THR A 228 11.62 9.61 -0.79
C THR A 228 13.07 9.38 -0.36
N GLU A 229 13.86 8.66 -1.15
CA GLU A 229 15.29 8.43 -0.90
C GLU A 229 16.07 9.75 -0.91
N TYR A 230 15.77 10.62 -1.87
CA TYR A 230 16.38 11.95 -1.95
C TYR A 230 16.17 12.74 -0.65
N ILE A 231 14.95 12.80 -0.13
CA ILE A 231 14.66 13.51 1.12
C ILE A 231 15.36 12.83 2.31
N LYS A 232 15.29 11.49 2.42
CA LYS A 232 15.94 10.75 3.52
C LYS A 232 17.46 11.00 3.56
N LYS A 233 18.13 11.10 2.43
CA LYS A 233 19.58 11.37 2.34
C LYS A 233 19.98 12.77 2.83
N HIS A 234 19.09 13.73 2.80
CA HIS A 234 19.33 15.11 3.23
C HIS A 234 18.90 15.38 4.68
N LEU A 235 18.22 14.45 5.33
CA LEU A 235 17.75 14.60 6.71
C LEU A 235 18.51 13.62 7.64
N SER A 236 18.93 14.09 8.80
CA SER A 236 19.72 13.29 9.74
C SER A 236 18.87 12.37 10.63
N ASN A 237 17.60 12.73 10.90
CA ASN A 237 16.74 12.05 11.88
C ASN A 237 15.47 11.49 11.23
N THR A 238 15.63 10.49 10.35
CA THR A 238 14.49 9.79 9.74
C THR A 238 14.41 8.35 10.23
N LEU A 239 13.20 7.86 10.47
CA LEU A 239 13.02 6.43 10.79
C LEU A 239 13.43 5.57 9.59
N HIS A 240 14.16 4.48 9.88
CA HIS A 240 14.60 3.53 8.86
C HIS A 240 15.27 4.24 7.66
N SER A 241 16.24 5.12 7.94
CA SER A 241 16.94 5.91 6.92
C SER A 241 17.61 5.06 5.85
N ASP A 242 18.01 3.83 6.20
CA ASP A 242 18.65 2.83 5.34
C ASP A 242 17.66 2.03 4.46
N LYS A 243 16.37 2.16 4.69
CA LYS A 243 15.33 1.39 3.97
C LYS A 243 14.64 2.23 2.90
N ARG A 244 14.31 1.61 1.77
CA ARG A 244 13.41 2.23 0.78
C ARG A 244 12.03 2.48 1.42
N GLY A 245 11.32 3.48 0.93
CA GLY A 245 9.98 3.82 1.39
C GLY A 245 9.30 4.77 0.42
N VAL A 246 8.03 5.04 0.66
CA VAL A 246 7.22 5.98 -0.13
C VAL A 246 6.75 7.19 0.68
N ASN A 247 7.20 7.25 1.95
CA ASN A 247 7.01 8.35 2.90
C ASN A 247 8.28 8.55 3.73
N VAL A 248 8.41 9.72 4.33
CA VAL A 248 9.44 10.00 5.33
C VAL A 248 8.77 10.20 6.69
N ILE A 249 9.27 9.54 7.74
CA ILE A 249 8.79 9.71 9.12
C ILE A 249 9.95 10.24 9.97
N ILE A 250 9.70 11.35 10.66
CA ILE A 250 10.70 12.08 11.44
C ILE A 250 10.24 12.10 12.89
N PRO A 251 10.92 11.40 13.81
CA PRO A 251 10.61 11.40 15.24
C PRO A 251 10.77 12.80 15.83
N HIS A 252 9.80 13.25 16.63
CA HIS A 252 9.90 14.48 17.37
C HIS A 252 8.88 14.57 18.52
N GLU A 253 9.31 15.06 19.70
CA GLU A 253 8.44 15.13 20.88
C GLU A 253 7.24 16.08 20.66
N ASP A 254 7.44 17.20 19.97
CA ASP A 254 6.38 18.16 19.63
C ASP A 254 5.86 18.00 18.19
N ALA A 255 5.64 16.75 17.78
CA ALA A 255 5.20 16.42 16.43
C ALA A 255 3.89 17.13 16.01
N LYS A 256 3.01 17.48 16.96
CA LYS A 256 1.74 18.13 16.66
C LYS A 256 1.94 19.57 16.20
N SER A 257 2.68 20.37 16.96
CA SER A 257 2.94 21.80 16.64
C SER A 257 3.74 21.92 15.34
N ILE A 258 4.78 21.09 15.20
CA ILE A 258 5.61 21.08 14.01
C ILE A 258 4.82 20.62 12.77
N GLY A 259 4.06 19.53 12.89
CA GLY A 259 3.20 19.08 11.80
C GLY A 259 2.13 20.10 11.39
N TRP A 260 1.65 20.91 12.34
CA TRP A 260 0.74 22.02 12.05
C TRP A 260 1.45 23.14 11.29
N ASN A 261 2.65 23.56 11.72
CA ASN A 261 3.45 24.59 11.05
C ASN A 261 3.82 24.18 9.62
N LEU A 262 4.30 22.94 9.43
CA LEU A 262 4.59 22.40 8.10
C LEU A 262 3.38 22.43 7.16
N LYS A 263 2.17 22.13 7.66
CA LYS A 263 0.94 22.23 6.85
C LYS A 263 0.63 23.66 6.41
N GLN A 264 1.03 24.68 7.18
CA GLN A 264 0.82 26.09 6.80
C GLN A 264 1.80 26.52 5.70
N ASN A 265 3.03 26.02 5.74
CA ASN A 265 4.10 26.40 4.82
C ASN A 265 4.10 25.54 3.54
N LEU A 266 3.91 24.23 3.67
CA LEU A 266 3.83 23.27 2.57
C LEU A 266 2.38 23.03 2.13
N LYS A 267 1.75 24.08 1.58
CA LYS A 267 0.35 24.05 1.18
C LYS A 267 0.09 23.09 0.03
N THR A 268 -0.96 22.30 0.17
CA THR A 268 -1.49 21.40 -0.86
C THR A 268 -2.93 21.75 -1.20
N ASP A 269 -3.39 21.31 -2.37
CA ASP A 269 -4.79 21.46 -2.82
C ASP A 269 -5.75 20.56 -2.03
N LYS A 270 -5.24 19.47 -1.39
CA LYS A 270 -6.01 18.59 -0.51
C LYS A 270 -5.23 18.29 0.78
N SER A 271 -5.94 17.91 1.84
CA SER A 271 -5.32 17.47 3.09
C SER A 271 -4.63 16.09 2.92
N GLY A 272 -3.62 15.81 3.76
CA GLY A 272 -3.00 14.49 3.84
C GLY A 272 -1.56 14.42 3.34
N PHE A 273 -0.91 15.54 3.07
CA PHE A 273 0.53 15.58 2.77
C PHE A 273 1.38 15.48 4.04
N ILE A 274 0.99 16.18 5.09
CA ILE A 274 1.65 16.10 6.39
C ILE A 274 0.68 15.43 7.37
N THR A 275 1.12 14.37 8.04
CA THR A 275 0.38 13.68 9.09
C THR A 275 1.22 13.52 10.34
N THR A 276 0.61 13.17 11.47
CA THR A 276 1.31 13.04 12.75
C THR A 276 1.11 11.65 13.34
N CYS A 277 2.11 11.19 14.09
CA CYS A 277 2.09 9.97 14.88
C CYS A 277 2.00 10.33 16.37
N PRO A 278 1.48 9.45 17.24
CA PRO A 278 1.19 8.03 16.98
C PRO A 278 -0.01 7.77 16.08
N ASN A 279 0.16 6.84 15.13
CA ASN A 279 -0.89 6.38 14.24
C ASN A 279 -0.59 4.94 13.80
N TYR A 280 -1.54 4.03 13.93
CA TYR A 280 -1.35 2.63 13.57
C TYR A 280 -0.89 2.44 12.11
N ASN A 281 -1.43 3.22 11.17
CA ASN A 281 -1.04 3.13 9.76
C ASN A 281 0.37 3.69 9.48
N ARG A 282 1.05 4.20 10.49
CA ARG A 282 2.42 4.69 10.45
C ARG A 282 3.20 4.03 11.56
N VAL A 283 3.58 4.79 12.58
CA VAL A 283 4.25 4.28 13.77
C VAL A 283 3.53 4.76 15.03
N LYS A 284 3.74 4.06 16.14
CA LYS A 284 3.15 4.41 17.44
C LYS A 284 4.01 5.38 18.26
N THR A 285 5.19 5.74 17.80
CA THR A 285 6.00 6.78 18.43
C THR A 285 5.59 8.18 17.97
N LYS A 286 5.92 9.23 18.74
CA LYS A 286 5.69 10.61 18.33
C LYS A 286 6.56 10.95 17.12
N ALA A 287 5.96 11.38 16.03
CA ALA A 287 6.64 11.71 14.79
C ALA A 287 5.77 12.56 13.86
N VAL A 288 6.42 13.23 12.92
CA VAL A 288 5.77 13.82 11.74
C VAL A 288 5.99 12.91 10.54
N ALA A 289 4.96 12.63 9.76
CA ALA A 289 5.07 11.88 8.52
C ALA A 289 4.81 12.80 7.32
N ILE A 290 5.78 12.81 6.39
CA ILE A 290 5.73 13.50 5.10
C ILE A 290 5.28 12.47 4.07
N GLU A 291 4.06 12.63 3.58
CA GLU A 291 3.36 11.65 2.74
C GLU A 291 3.71 11.82 1.25
N ILE A 292 4.95 11.55 0.87
CA ILE A 292 5.46 11.75 -0.50
C ILE A 292 4.59 11.02 -1.53
N LYS A 293 4.14 9.79 -1.22
CA LYS A 293 3.25 8.99 -2.07
C LYS A 293 1.92 9.67 -2.42
N ASN A 294 1.53 10.70 -1.66
CA ASN A 294 0.28 11.41 -1.87
C ASN A 294 0.42 12.57 -2.87
N LEU A 295 1.65 12.97 -3.17
CA LEU A 295 1.91 14.06 -4.12
C LEU A 295 1.80 13.60 -5.57
N ASP A 296 1.30 14.48 -6.40
CA ASP A 296 1.34 14.31 -7.85
C ASP A 296 2.80 14.20 -8.33
N TYR A 297 3.04 13.38 -9.35
CA TYR A 297 4.39 13.11 -9.85
C TYR A 297 5.09 14.38 -10.34
N SER A 298 4.35 15.37 -10.84
CA SER A 298 4.89 16.69 -11.21
C SER A 298 5.43 17.50 -10.02
N CYS A 299 5.13 17.09 -8.79
CA CYS A 299 5.66 17.69 -7.57
C CYS A 299 6.91 17.00 -7.04
N LEU A 300 7.37 15.91 -7.67
CA LEU A 300 8.52 15.11 -7.23
C LEU A 300 9.85 15.55 -7.89
N GLU A 301 9.86 16.69 -8.56
CA GLU A 301 11.06 17.28 -9.12
C GLU A 301 11.96 17.87 -8.01
N LYS A 302 13.28 17.88 -8.25
CA LYS A 302 14.30 18.27 -7.28
C LYS A 302 14.01 19.60 -6.58
N GLU A 303 13.61 20.64 -7.30
CA GLU A 303 13.29 21.96 -6.73
C GLU A 303 12.19 21.89 -5.65
N ASN A 304 11.16 21.06 -5.88
CA ASN A 304 10.09 20.86 -4.92
C ASN A 304 10.55 20.04 -3.70
N LEU A 305 11.43 19.04 -3.93
CA LEU A 305 11.99 18.23 -2.85
C LEU A 305 12.93 19.07 -1.98
N ASP A 306 13.76 19.93 -2.56
CA ASP A 306 14.63 20.87 -1.85
C ASP A 306 13.80 21.80 -0.96
N LYS A 307 12.68 22.30 -1.46
CA LYS A 307 11.74 23.12 -0.67
C LYS A 307 11.13 22.35 0.52
N ILE A 308 10.80 21.08 0.34
CA ILE A 308 10.29 20.24 1.44
C ILE A 308 11.38 20.08 2.52
N ILE A 309 12.63 19.84 2.10
CA ILE A 309 13.78 19.70 3.01
C ILE A 309 14.00 21.00 3.78
N GLU A 310 14.07 22.15 3.09
CA GLU A 310 14.25 23.45 3.69
C GLU A 310 13.19 23.76 4.77
N GLU A 311 11.93 23.50 4.50
CA GLU A 311 10.85 23.71 5.46
C GLU A 311 10.93 22.77 6.68
N ILE A 312 11.41 21.54 6.49
CA ILE A 312 11.68 20.61 7.58
C ILE A 312 12.82 21.12 8.46
N GLU A 313 13.92 21.60 7.85
CA GLU A 313 15.08 22.16 8.56
C GLU A 313 14.71 23.41 9.37
N ILE A 314 13.99 24.37 8.77
CA ILE A 314 13.49 25.58 9.46
C ILE A 314 12.59 25.22 10.64
N SER A 315 11.84 24.12 10.54
CA SER A 315 10.94 23.66 11.61
C SER A 315 11.65 22.93 12.76
N ASN A 316 12.98 22.82 12.77
CA ASN A 316 13.81 22.10 13.74
C ASN A 316 13.41 20.60 13.89
N LEU A 317 13.04 19.97 12.79
CA LEU A 317 12.68 18.55 12.72
C LEU A 317 13.90 17.64 12.46
N GLN A 318 15.11 18.15 12.56
CA GLN A 318 16.34 17.40 12.35
C GLN A 318 16.79 16.59 13.56
#